data_f3520ec6215ee738cd8cdf806b60ac30
#
_entry.id   f3520ec6215ee738cd8cdf806b60ac30
#
_cell.length_a   1.000
_cell.length_b   1.000
_cell.length_c   1.000
_cell.angle_alpha   90.00
_cell.angle_beta   90.00
_cell.angle_gamma   90.00
#
_symmetry.space_group_name_H-M   'P 1'
#
loop_
_entity.id
_entity.type
_entity.pdbx_description
1 polymer ?
#
loop_
_entity_poly.entity_id
_entity_poly.type
_entity_poly.pdbx_seq_one_letter_code
_entity_poly.pdbx_strand_id
1 'polypeptide(L)'
;MSRCVILSACPVQPELKHLLRSDDFIIACDAGYRNCERLGCKPDIIVGDFDSAPCPQQNADDIVVLPHVKDDTDTEYAAKIAAQKGFDEVLLLGALGGRRVEHTLANLCTGLGLEQRGIRAALQDERSRITFVLPGESRCYPKEEFFYFSAFPMEGRAEGVYEKGSFYELEDAVLTAGYPLGVSNEYAEGSSCITVSTRQGALVVVETIAD
;
A
#
# COMPACT_ATOMS: atom_id res chain seq x y z
N MET A 1 12.69 -13.53 -0.59
CA MET A 1 11.24 -13.15 -0.55
C MET A 1 10.83 -12.83 -1.95
N SER A 2 9.77 -13.43 -2.43
CA SER A 2 9.22 -13.14 -3.76
C SER A 2 8.24 -11.98 -3.66
N ARG A 3 8.32 -11.01 -4.58
CA ARG A 3 7.47 -9.82 -4.54
C ARG A 3 6.59 -9.72 -5.77
N CYS A 4 5.32 -9.33 -5.54
CA CYS A 4 4.40 -8.90 -6.57
C CYS A 4 4.23 -7.38 -6.53
N VAL A 5 4.23 -6.72 -7.69
CA VAL A 5 3.87 -5.31 -7.83
C VAL A 5 2.52 -5.21 -8.53
N ILE A 6 1.56 -4.57 -7.89
CA ILE A 6 0.24 -4.31 -8.45
C ILE A 6 0.19 -2.85 -8.92
N LEU A 7 -0.04 -2.64 -10.21
CA LEU A 7 -0.18 -1.32 -10.80
C LEU A 7 -1.67 -1.01 -11.00
N SER A 8 -2.23 -0.20 -10.10
CA SER A 8 -3.61 0.29 -10.19
C SER A 8 -3.74 1.48 -11.14
N ALA A 9 -4.98 1.97 -11.34
CA ALA A 9 -5.31 2.88 -12.43
C ALA A 9 -4.88 4.35 -12.26
N CYS A 10 -4.59 4.80 -11.01
CA CYS A 10 -4.11 6.17 -10.81
C CYS A 10 -2.75 6.38 -11.48
N PRO A 11 -2.54 7.50 -12.19
CA PRO A 11 -1.26 7.78 -12.82
C PRO A 11 -0.11 7.82 -11.83
N VAL A 12 0.98 7.11 -12.12
CA VAL A 12 2.22 7.15 -11.35
C VAL A 12 3.25 8.07 -12.00
N GLN A 13 4.14 8.63 -11.21
CA GLN A 13 5.27 9.40 -11.70
C GLN A 13 6.39 8.45 -12.14
N PRO A 14 7.10 8.76 -13.26
CA PRO A 14 8.17 7.91 -13.80
C PRO A 14 9.32 7.65 -12.81
N GLU A 15 9.54 8.56 -11.88
CA GLU A 15 10.56 8.47 -10.83
C GLU A 15 10.37 7.25 -9.94
N LEU A 16 9.13 6.78 -9.75
CA LEU A 16 8.84 5.57 -8.97
C LEU A 16 9.42 4.28 -9.58
N LYS A 17 10.01 4.35 -10.78
CA LYS A 17 10.73 3.24 -11.40
C LYS A 17 11.82 2.67 -10.48
N HIS A 18 12.44 3.49 -9.63
CA HIS A 18 13.48 3.03 -8.70
C HIS A 18 12.96 2.02 -7.65
N LEU A 19 11.64 1.98 -7.43
CA LEU A 19 11.00 1.02 -6.53
C LEU A 19 10.89 -0.38 -7.14
N LEU A 20 10.98 -0.50 -8.48
CA LEU A 20 10.85 -1.80 -9.15
C LEU A 20 12.17 -2.59 -9.07
N ARG A 21 12.06 -3.88 -8.81
CA ARG A 21 13.14 -4.86 -8.85
C ARG A 21 13.07 -5.65 -10.17
N SER A 22 14.20 -6.15 -10.62
CA SER A 22 14.28 -6.92 -11.88
C SER A 22 13.55 -8.26 -11.84
N ASP A 23 13.27 -8.77 -10.64
CA ASP A 23 12.60 -10.05 -10.36
C ASP A 23 11.16 -9.87 -9.87
N ASP A 24 10.60 -8.65 -9.93
CA ASP A 24 9.21 -8.41 -9.58
C ASP A 24 8.26 -9.10 -10.55
N PHE A 25 7.21 -9.73 -10.00
CA PHE A 25 6.05 -10.16 -10.75
C PHE A 25 5.04 -9.02 -10.82
N ILE A 26 4.67 -8.58 -12.01
CA ILE A 26 3.88 -7.37 -12.22
C ILE A 26 2.46 -7.71 -12.67
N ILE A 27 1.46 -7.25 -11.90
CA ILE A 27 0.05 -7.32 -12.26
C ILE A 27 -0.47 -5.90 -12.51
N ALA A 28 -0.98 -5.62 -13.69
CA ALA A 28 -1.61 -4.34 -14.01
C ALA A 28 -3.14 -4.46 -13.94
N CYS A 29 -3.79 -3.53 -13.25
CA CYS A 29 -5.24 -3.51 -13.07
C CYS A 29 -5.88 -2.43 -13.95
N ASP A 30 -6.79 -2.82 -14.86
CA ASP A 30 -7.49 -1.95 -15.78
C ASP A 30 -6.52 -0.97 -16.48
N ALA A 31 -6.73 0.35 -16.37
CA ALA A 31 -5.84 1.38 -16.93
C ALA A 31 -4.41 1.38 -16.36
N GLY A 32 -4.12 0.55 -15.33
CA GLY A 32 -2.78 0.40 -14.74
C GLY A 32 -1.71 -0.09 -15.72
N TYR A 33 -2.09 -0.72 -16.83
CA TYR A 33 -1.13 -1.07 -17.89
C TYR A 33 -0.40 0.16 -18.46
N ARG A 34 -1.02 1.36 -18.43
CA ARG A 34 -0.38 2.61 -18.82
C ARG A 34 0.72 3.04 -17.85
N ASN A 35 0.63 2.60 -16.60
CA ASN A 35 1.68 2.82 -15.60
C ASN A 35 2.90 1.94 -15.89
N CYS A 36 2.71 0.74 -16.48
CA CYS A 36 3.82 -0.05 -16.97
C CYS A 36 4.64 0.71 -18.02
N GLU A 37 3.97 1.40 -18.96
CA GLU A 37 4.65 2.22 -19.99
C GLU A 37 5.43 3.37 -19.35
N ARG A 38 4.85 4.07 -18.36
CA ARG A 38 5.51 5.18 -17.64
C ARG A 38 6.74 4.72 -16.86
N LEU A 39 6.65 3.55 -16.23
CA LEU A 39 7.74 2.98 -15.43
C LEU A 39 8.75 2.20 -16.29
N GLY A 40 8.45 1.98 -17.59
CA GLY A 40 9.30 1.21 -18.50
C GLY A 40 9.42 -0.26 -18.09
N CYS A 41 8.33 -0.87 -17.60
CA CYS A 41 8.23 -2.27 -17.25
C CYS A 41 7.17 -2.98 -18.12
N LYS A 42 7.18 -4.33 -18.10
CA LYS A 42 6.17 -5.17 -18.76
C LYS A 42 5.36 -5.89 -17.69
N PRO A 43 4.01 -5.88 -17.75
CA PRO A 43 3.21 -6.70 -16.86
C PRO A 43 3.28 -8.17 -17.24
N ASP A 44 3.29 -9.06 -16.25
CA ASP A 44 3.11 -10.50 -16.42
C ASP A 44 1.62 -10.83 -16.63
N ILE A 45 0.75 -10.13 -15.87
CA ILE A 45 -0.70 -10.28 -15.97
C ILE A 45 -1.36 -8.91 -16.09
N ILE A 46 -2.39 -8.80 -16.93
CA ILE A 46 -3.31 -7.66 -16.92
C ILE A 46 -4.69 -8.16 -16.51
N VAL A 47 -5.30 -7.50 -15.54
CA VAL A 47 -6.61 -7.82 -14.97
C VAL A 47 -7.54 -6.63 -15.14
N GLY A 48 -8.76 -6.82 -15.63
CA GLY A 48 -9.74 -5.74 -15.71
C GLY A 48 -11.00 -6.14 -16.46
N ASP A 49 -12.05 -5.30 -16.37
CA ASP A 49 -13.24 -5.41 -17.22
C ASP A 49 -13.15 -4.49 -18.46
N PHE A 50 -12.11 -3.65 -18.49
CA PHE A 50 -11.77 -2.74 -19.58
C PHE A 50 -12.90 -1.78 -20.00
N ASP A 51 -13.77 -1.42 -19.06
CA ASP A 51 -14.85 -0.44 -19.28
C ASP A 51 -14.31 0.99 -19.37
N SER A 52 -13.22 1.27 -18.63
CA SER A 52 -12.58 2.61 -18.53
C SER A 52 -11.44 2.79 -19.54
N ALA A 53 -10.88 1.72 -20.08
CA ALA A 53 -9.77 1.76 -21.05
C ALA A 53 -9.83 0.55 -21.99
N PRO A 54 -9.46 0.69 -23.28
CA PRO A 54 -9.47 -0.43 -24.21
C PRO A 54 -8.52 -1.53 -23.74
N CYS A 55 -8.98 -2.79 -23.86
CA CYS A 55 -8.13 -3.94 -23.58
C CYS A 55 -6.87 -3.89 -24.44
N PRO A 56 -5.67 -3.91 -23.86
CA PRO A 56 -4.43 -3.92 -24.63
C PRO A 56 -4.30 -5.23 -25.40
N GLN A 57 -4.15 -5.16 -26.72
CA GLN A 57 -4.05 -6.34 -27.59
C GLN A 57 -2.68 -7.04 -27.54
N GLN A 58 -1.66 -6.39 -27.01
CA GLN A 58 -0.28 -6.90 -26.91
C GLN A 58 0.38 -6.20 -25.70
N ASN A 59 1.07 -6.92 -24.83
CA ASN A 59 2.02 -6.41 -23.82
C ASN A 59 1.98 -7.14 -22.46
N ALA A 60 1.26 -8.24 -22.33
CA ALA A 60 1.31 -9.09 -21.14
C ALA A 60 1.49 -10.54 -21.57
N ASP A 61 1.98 -11.38 -20.65
CA ASP A 61 2.05 -12.82 -20.86
C ASP A 61 0.66 -13.46 -20.69
N ASP A 62 -0.20 -12.83 -19.86
CA ASP A 62 -1.58 -13.26 -19.68
C ASP A 62 -2.54 -12.05 -19.51
N ILE A 63 -3.76 -12.16 -20.01
CA ILE A 63 -4.83 -11.16 -19.87
C ILE A 63 -6.05 -11.83 -19.28
N VAL A 64 -6.43 -11.39 -18.07
CA VAL A 64 -7.62 -11.87 -17.36
C VAL A 64 -8.73 -10.84 -17.50
N VAL A 65 -9.71 -11.15 -18.35
CA VAL A 65 -10.90 -10.31 -18.52
C VAL A 65 -11.92 -10.67 -17.44
N LEU A 66 -12.23 -9.71 -16.58
CA LEU A 66 -13.21 -9.88 -15.52
C LEU A 66 -14.63 -9.51 -16.00
N PRO A 67 -15.67 -10.12 -15.45
CA PRO A 67 -17.03 -9.68 -15.70
C PRO A 67 -17.23 -8.27 -15.12
N HIS A 68 -18.04 -7.43 -15.79
CA HIS A 68 -18.36 -6.09 -15.31
C HIS A 68 -19.10 -6.12 -13.96
N VAL A 69 -19.97 -7.10 -13.75
CA VAL A 69 -20.66 -7.33 -12.47
C VAL A 69 -19.84 -8.31 -11.65
N LYS A 70 -19.16 -7.82 -10.63
CA LYS A 70 -18.30 -8.59 -9.71
C LYS A 70 -18.29 -7.92 -8.33
N ASP A 71 -18.01 -8.71 -7.31
CA ASP A 71 -17.92 -8.21 -5.93
C ASP A 71 -16.56 -7.57 -5.61
N ASP A 72 -15.52 -7.94 -6.35
CA ASP A 72 -14.15 -7.46 -6.14
C ASP A 72 -13.83 -6.25 -7.01
N THR A 73 -13.00 -5.33 -6.50
CA THR A 73 -12.26 -4.38 -7.34
C THR A 73 -11.16 -5.12 -8.11
N ASP A 74 -10.68 -4.55 -9.22
CA ASP A 74 -9.58 -5.15 -9.98
C ASP A 74 -8.31 -5.28 -9.14
N THR A 75 -8.04 -4.31 -8.26
CA THR A 75 -6.91 -4.33 -7.32
C THR A 75 -7.05 -5.47 -6.29
N GLU A 76 -8.26 -5.69 -5.72
CA GLU A 76 -8.50 -6.81 -4.81
C GLU A 76 -8.37 -8.17 -5.52
N TYR A 77 -8.84 -8.25 -6.76
CA TYR A 77 -8.68 -9.48 -7.56
C TYR A 77 -7.20 -9.77 -7.83
N ALA A 78 -6.41 -8.74 -8.20
CA ALA A 78 -4.97 -8.87 -8.35
C ALA A 78 -4.26 -9.29 -7.05
N ALA A 79 -4.69 -8.75 -5.90
CA ALA A 79 -4.18 -9.14 -4.59
C ALA A 79 -4.48 -10.61 -4.26
N LYS A 80 -5.66 -11.13 -4.66
CA LYS A 80 -5.99 -12.55 -4.54
C LYS A 80 -5.09 -13.42 -5.42
N ILE A 81 -4.78 -12.99 -6.66
CA ILE A 81 -3.80 -13.69 -7.52
C ILE A 81 -2.43 -13.74 -6.85
N ALA A 82 -1.96 -12.60 -6.31
CA ALA A 82 -0.67 -12.54 -5.62
C ALA A 82 -0.61 -13.52 -4.43
N ALA A 83 -1.68 -13.57 -3.61
CA ALA A 83 -1.80 -14.51 -2.50
C ALA A 83 -1.82 -15.98 -2.96
N GLN A 84 -2.57 -16.30 -4.02
CA GLN A 84 -2.64 -17.66 -4.58
C GLN A 84 -1.31 -18.13 -5.16
N LYS A 85 -0.53 -17.22 -5.73
CA LYS A 85 0.82 -17.50 -6.25
C LYS A 85 1.88 -17.63 -5.14
N GLY A 86 1.55 -17.30 -3.88
CA GLY A 86 2.44 -17.46 -2.73
C GLY A 86 3.49 -16.38 -2.62
N PHE A 87 3.22 -15.16 -3.05
CA PHE A 87 4.12 -14.02 -2.81
C PHE A 87 4.12 -13.62 -1.34
N ASP A 88 5.28 -13.24 -0.82
CA ASP A 88 5.50 -12.80 0.56
C ASP A 88 5.30 -11.29 0.74
N GLU A 89 5.43 -10.53 -0.35
CA GLU A 89 5.40 -9.07 -0.38
C GLU A 89 4.59 -8.58 -1.57
N VAL A 90 3.74 -7.56 -1.35
CA VAL A 90 2.98 -6.86 -2.39
C VAL A 90 3.22 -5.36 -2.28
N LEU A 91 3.68 -4.76 -3.37
CA LEU A 91 3.76 -3.31 -3.54
C LEU A 91 2.65 -2.84 -4.48
N LEU A 92 1.80 -1.91 -4.00
CA LEU A 92 0.73 -1.31 -4.78
C LEU A 92 1.15 0.11 -5.21
N LEU A 93 1.27 0.33 -6.51
CA LEU A 93 1.53 1.64 -7.11
C LEU A 93 0.31 2.10 -7.93
N GLY A 94 0.07 3.41 -8.02
CA GLY A 94 -1.13 3.94 -8.65
C GLY A 94 -2.42 3.60 -7.89
N ALA A 95 -2.29 3.27 -6.60
CA ALA A 95 -3.38 2.88 -5.71
C ALA A 95 -3.89 4.04 -4.83
N LEU A 96 -3.17 5.16 -4.80
CA LEU A 96 -3.47 6.33 -3.97
C LEU A 96 -3.94 7.51 -4.83
N GLY A 97 -4.80 8.37 -4.27
CA GLY A 97 -5.28 9.58 -4.93
C GLY A 97 -6.26 9.34 -6.08
N GLY A 98 -6.16 10.19 -7.11
CA GLY A 98 -7.05 10.13 -8.26
C GLY A 98 -8.39 10.83 -8.02
N ARG A 99 -9.34 10.65 -8.98
CA ARG A 99 -10.66 11.33 -8.94
C ARG A 99 -11.66 10.61 -8.01
N ARG A 100 -11.40 9.37 -7.67
CA ARG A 100 -12.30 8.46 -6.96
C ARG A 100 -11.70 8.08 -5.62
N VAL A 101 -11.93 8.91 -4.59
CA VAL A 101 -11.37 8.71 -3.25
C VAL A 101 -11.76 7.37 -2.62
N GLU A 102 -12.95 6.84 -2.98
CA GLU A 102 -13.40 5.53 -2.51
C GLU A 102 -12.50 4.38 -2.97
N HIS A 103 -11.80 4.52 -4.11
CA HIS A 103 -10.80 3.52 -4.53
C HIS A 103 -9.55 3.56 -3.64
N THR A 104 -9.11 4.75 -3.19
CA THR A 104 -8.03 4.84 -2.22
C THR A 104 -8.39 4.10 -0.92
N LEU A 105 -9.61 4.32 -0.41
CA LEU A 105 -10.10 3.62 0.78
C LEU A 105 -10.19 2.11 0.57
N ALA A 106 -10.71 1.67 -0.59
CA ALA A 106 -10.75 0.24 -0.94
C ALA A 106 -9.35 -0.38 -1.02
N ASN A 107 -8.37 0.33 -1.61
CA ASN A 107 -6.99 -0.13 -1.71
C ASN A 107 -6.31 -0.24 -0.33
N LEU A 108 -6.63 0.65 0.62
CA LEU A 108 -6.20 0.50 2.01
C LEU A 108 -6.78 -0.77 2.65
N CYS A 109 -8.06 -1.08 2.40
CA CYS A 109 -8.67 -2.33 2.86
C CYS A 109 -7.99 -3.56 2.23
N THR A 110 -7.69 -3.52 0.94
CA THR A 110 -6.93 -4.59 0.24
C THR A 110 -5.54 -4.79 0.87
N GLY A 111 -4.81 -3.69 1.15
CA GLY A 111 -3.50 -3.75 1.81
C GLY A 111 -3.58 -4.39 3.21
N LEU A 112 -4.55 -3.99 4.04
CA LEU A 112 -4.79 -4.61 5.34
C LEU A 112 -5.13 -6.10 5.18
N GLY A 113 -5.99 -6.45 4.22
CA GLY A 113 -6.37 -7.84 3.96
C GLY A 113 -5.19 -8.73 3.53
N LEU A 114 -4.19 -8.19 2.82
CA LEU A 114 -2.93 -8.88 2.52
C LEU A 114 -2.12 -9.14 3.78
N GLU A 115 -1.93 -8.14 4.62
CA GLU A 115 -1.22 -8.29 5.90
C GLU A 115 -1.86 -9.33 6.82
N GLN A 116 -3.18 -9.33 6.91
CA GLN A 116 -3.93 -10.33 7.70
C GLN A 116 -3.76 -11.76 7.16
N ARG A 117 -3.37 -11.92 5.89
CA ARG A 117 -2.98 -13.21 5.27
C ARG A 117 -1.50 -13.52 5.41
N GLY A 118 -0.72 -12.70 6.12
CA GLY A 118 0.72 -12.86 6.30
C GLY A 118 1.56 -12.37 5.12
N ILE A 119 0.99 -11.58 4.21
CA ILE A 119 1.67 -11.00 3.05
C ILE A 119 1.97 -9.53 3.34
N ARG A 120 3.23 -9.13 3.35
CA ARG A 120 3.63 -7.74 3.55
C ARG A 120 3.08 -6.85 2.46
N ALA A 121 2.35 -5.80 2.83
CA ALA A 121 1.75 -4.87 1.89
C ALA A 121 2.24 -3.44 2.09
N ALA A 122 2.56 -2.76 0.99
CA ALA A 122 2.83 -1.34 0.96
C ALA A 122 2.08 -0.70 -0.21
N LEU A 123 1.48 0.46 0.03
CA LEU A 123 0.95 1.33 -1.02
C LEU A 123 1.88 2.55 -1.08
N GLN A 124 2.35 2.92 -2.26
CA GLN A 124 3.29 4.04 -2.39
C GLN A 124 3.00 4.90 -3.61
N ASP A 125 3.14 6.19 -3.44
CA ASP A 125 3.22 7.18 -4.50
C ASP A 125 4.50 8.03 -4.35
N GLU A 126 4.63 9.14 -5.06
CA GLU A 126 5.80 10.02 -5.02
C GLU A 126 5.95 10.80 -3.72
N ARG A 127 4.93 10.81 -2.86
CA ARG A 127 4.91 11.59 -1.62
C ARG A 127 4.79 10.74 -0.37
N SER A 128 4.13 9.59 -0.47
CA SER A 128 3.73 8.82 0.70
C SER A 128 3.97 7.32 0.53
N ARG A 129 4.35 6.67 1.63
CA ARG A 129 4.35 5.21 1.78
C ARG A 129 3.37 4.84 2.88
N ILE A 130 2.48 3.91 2.59
CA ILE A 130 1.47 3.41 3.53
C ILE A 130 1.72 1.93 3.79
N THR A 131 1.79 1.56 5.06
CA THR A 131 1.97 0.19 5.53
C THR A 131 1.04 -0.09 6.70
N PHE A 132 1.10 -1.31 7.27
CA PHE A 132 0.19 -1.70 8.35
C PHE A 132 0.97 -2.37 9.48
N VAL A 133 0.46 -2.25 10.71
CA VAL A 133 0.97 -2.96 11.89
C VAL A 133 -0.21 -3.73 12.50
N LEU A 134 -0.11 -5.06 12.53
CA LEU A 134 -1.14 -5.92 13.09
C LEU A 134 -1.00 -6.07 14.62
N PRO A 135 -2.08 -6.44 15.33
CA PRO A 135 -2.02 -6.68 16.76
C PRO A 135 -0.93 -7.69 17.14
N GLY A 136 -0.12 -7.34 18.14
CA GLY A 136 1.00 -8.15 18.60
C GLY A 136 2.28 -8.00 17.78
N GLU A 137 2.26 -7.24 16.68
CA GLU A 137 3.46 -6.92 15.90
C GLU A 137 4.15 -5.65 16.42
N SER A 138 5.45 -5.57 16.11
CA SER A 138 6.26 -4.37 16.25
C SER A 138 7.04 -4.14 14.97
N ARG A 139 6.95 -2.94 14.39
CA ARG A 139 7.68 -2.56 13.17
C ARG A 139 8.57 -1.36 13.42
N CYS A 140 9.79 -1.43 12.87
CA CYS A 140 10.73 -0.31 12.82
C CYS A 140 10.64 0.35 11.45
N TYR A 141 10.53 1.65 11.45
CA TYR A 141 10.49 2.54 10.29
C TYR A 141 11.79 3.34 10.29
N PRO A 142 12.78 2.97 9.48
CA PRO A 142 14.05 3.70 9.40
C PRO A 142 13.83 5.11 8.89
N LYS A 143 14.62 6.05 9.38
CA LYS A 143 14.63 7.41 8.86
C LYS A 143 15.28 7.40 7.47
N GLU A 144 14.44 7.44 6.46
CA GLU A 144 14.81 7.47 5.03
C GLU A 144 14.52 8.88 4.45
N GLU A 145 13.85 8.93 3.31
CA GLU A 145 13.44 10.19 2.66
C GLU A 145 12.17 10.81 3.28
N PHE A 146 11.44 10.04 4.09
CA PHE A 146 10.21 10.48 4.71
C PHE A 146 10.48 11.36 5.93
N PHE A 147 9.67 12.40 6.09
CA PHE A 147 9.78 13.37 7.16
C PHE A 147 8.67 13.22 8.19
N TYR A 148 7.41 13.16 7.70
CA TYR A 148 6.24 13.00 8.56
C TYR A 148 5.88 11.53 8.73
N PHE A 149 5.38 11.22 9.92
CA PHE A 149 4.94 9.90 10.32
C PHE A 149 3.56 9.99 10.96
N SER A 150 2.62 9.15 10.53
CA SER A 150 1.27 9.15 11.07
C SER A 150 0.77 7.72 11.26
N ALA A 151 0.04 7.48 12.36
CA ALA A 151 -0.59 6.20 12.64
C ALA A 151 -2.09 6.38 12.93
N PHE A 152 -2.93 5.57 12.28
CA PHE A 152 -4.37 5.59 12.47
C PHE A 152 -4.92 4.17 12.72
N PRO A 153 -5.98 4.01 13.55
CA PRO A 153 -6.61 2.72 13.73
C PRO A 153 -7.49 2.37 12.52
N MET A 154 -7.22 1.22 11.89
CA MET A 154 -8.02 0.76 10.74
C MET A 154 -9.39 0.20 11.13
N GLU A 155 -9.51 -0.35 12.33
CA GLU A 155 -10.73 -1.00 12.84
C GLU A 155 -11.51 -0.10 13.81
N GLY A 156 -11.36 1.21 13.66
CA GLY A 156 -12.05 2.22 14.47
C GLY A 156 -11.39 2.50 15.83
N ARG A 157 -10.66 1.56 16.41
CA ARG A 157 -9.94 1.69 17.68
C ARG A 157 -8.70 0.79 17.72
N ALA A 158 -7.59 1.30 18.25
CA ALA A 158 -6.40 0.53 18.59
C ALA A 158 -5.98 0.83 20.03
N GLU A 159 -5.56 -0.19 20.78
CA GLU A 159 -5.16 -0.08 22.18
C GLU A 159 -3.78 -0.68 22.42
N GLY A 160 -3.10 -0.17 23.45
CA GLY A 160 -1.75 -0.57 23.74
C GLY A 160 -0.80 -0.16 22.61
N VAL A 161 -1.01 1.05 22.08
CA VAL A 161 -0.18 1.60 21.02
C VAL A 161 1.06 2.20 21.64
N TYR A 162 2.22 1.76 21.18
CA TYR A 162 3.52 2.33 21.47
C TYR A 162 4.12 2.89 20.20
N GLU A 163 4.66 4.11 20.28
CA GLU A 163 5.43 4.75 19.23
C GLU A 163 6.67 5.33 19.85
N LYS A 164 7.84 4.80 19.53
CA LYS A 164 9.13 5.15 20.11
C LYS A 164 10.08 5.67 19.03
N GLY A 165 10.89 6.69 19.38
CA GLY A 165 11.81 7.33 18.46
C GLY A 165 11.17 8.44 17.61
N SER A 166 9.92 8.75 17.85
CA SER A 166 9.22 9.92 17.31
C SER A 166 9.31 11.11 18.27
N PHE A 167 9.04 12.31 17.78
CA PHE A 167 9.06 13.53 18.58
C PHE A 167 7.96 13.53 19.65
N TYR A 168 6.75 13.06 19.30
CA TYR A 168 5.65 12.83 20.23
C TYR A 168 5.48 11.33 20.45
N GLU A 169 6.24 10.75 21.39
CA GLU A 169 6.13 9.32 21.69
C GLU A 169 4.77 8.97 22.29
N LEU A 170 4.29 7.78 21.94
CA LEU A 170 3.09 7.19 22.52
C LEU A 170 3.48 6.02 23.43
N GLU A 171 2.81 5.92 24.59
CA GLU A 171 3.00 4.85 25.55
C GLU A 171 1.65 4.33 26.06
N ASP A 172 1.37 3.05 25.79
CA ASP A 172 0.08 2.38 26.08
C ASP A 172 -1.13 3.21 25.64
N ALA A 173 -0.98 3.92 24.52
CA ALA A 173 -1.98 4.86 24.04
C ALA A 173 -3.18 4.16 23.42
N VAL A 174 -4.31 4.90 23.35
CA VAL A 174 -5.50 4.50 22.65
C VAL A 174 -5.73 5.44 21.48
N LEU A 175 -5.69 4.90 20.27
CA LEU A 175 -6.07 5.64 19.07
C LEU A 175 -7.51 5.29 18.68
N THR A 176 -8.28 6.31 18.27
CA THR A 176 -9.68 6.15 17.84
C THR A 176 -9.92 6.86 16.52
N ALA A 177 -10.81 6.32 15.68
CA ALA A 177 -11.15 6.91 14.39
C ALA A 177 -11.76 8.33 14.49
N GLY A 178 -12.36 8.64 15.63
CA GLY A 178 -12.98 9.97 15.88
C GLY A 178 -12.01 11.06 16.33
N TYR A 179 -10.75 10.73 16.60
CA TYR A 179 -9.75 11.70 17.08
C TYR A 179 -8.36 11.37 16.51
N PRO A 180 -7.82 12.23 15.62
CA PRO A 180 -6.57 11.95 14.88
C PRO A 180 -5.31 12.26 15.73
N LEU A 181 -5.15 11.59 16.86
CA LEU A 181 -4.02 11.79 17.79
C LEU A 181 -2.66 11.49 17.15
N GLY A 182 -2.59 10.47 16.30
CA GLY A 182 -1.33 9.98 15.73
C GLY A 182 -0.92 10.64 14.41
N VAL A 183 -1.39 11.87 14.11
CA VAL A 183 -1.11 12.51 12.82
C VAL A 183 0.09 13.45 12.89
N SER A 184 0.88 13.48 11.79
CA SER A 184 2.00 14.43 11.56
C SER A 184 3.06 14.45 12.66
N ASN A 185 3.44 13.27 13.14
CA ASN A 185 4.61 13.10 14.00
C ASN A 185 5.89 13.18 13.15
N GLU A 186 7.02 13.32 13.79
CA GLU A 186 8.33 13.44 13.16
C GLU A 186 9.33 12.54 13.87
N TYR A 187 10.49 12.28 13.27
CA TYR A 187 11.58 11.58 13.95
C TYR A 187 12.17 12.48 15.03
N ALA A 188 12.33 11.94 16.24
CA ALA A 188 13.01 12.64 17.32
C ALA A 188 14.45 12.99 16.94
N GLU A 189 15.01 14.03 17.52
CA GLU A 189 16.41 14.42 17.32
C GLU A 189 17.34 13.25 17.70
N GLY A 190 18.22 12.88 16.79
CA GLY A 190 19.15 11.75 16.98
C GLY A 190 18.53 10.37 16.79
N SER A 191 17.22 10.25 16.56
CA SER A 191 16.59 8.97 16.24
C SER A 191 16.90 8.53 14.82
N SER A 192 17.24 7.25 14.66
CA SER A 192 17.45 6.61 13.35
C SER A 192 16.24 5.83 12.86
N CYS A 193 15.24 5.58 13.71
CA CYS A 193 14.00 4.92 13.34
C CYS A 193 12.87 5.26 14.32
N ILE A 194 11.62 5.12 13.83
CA ILE A 194 10.43 5.07 14.68
C ILE A 194 9.98 3.61 14.77
N THR A 195 9.74 3.12 15.99
CA THR A 195 9.19 1.78 16.22
C THR A 195 7.75 1.90 16.68
N VAL A 196 6.85 1.22 15.98
CA VAL A 196 5.41 1.20 16.28
C VAL A 196 4.97 -0.21 16.62
N SER A 197 4.16 -0.33 17.65
CA SER A 197 3.47 -1.58 17.99
C SER A 197 2.05 -1.32 18.47
N THR A 198 1.20 -2.34 18.40
CA THR A 198 -0.16 -2.30 18.92
C THR A 198 -0.51 -3.63 19.57
N ARG A 199 -1.22 -3.59 20.69
CA ARG A 199 -1.71 -4.79 21.38
C ARG A 199 -3.05 -5.26 20.80
N GLN A 200 -3.93 -4.33 20.43
CA GLN A 200 -5.26 -4.60 19.90
C GLN A 200 -5.63 -3.57 18.82
N GLY A 201 -6.25 -4.03 17.74
CA GLY A 201 -6.62 -3.24 16.59
C GLY A 201 -5.43 -2.99 15.65
N ALA A 202 -5.65 -3.15 14.34
CA ALA A 202 -4.65 -2.89 13.32
C ALA A 202 -4.43 -1.38 13.12
N LEU A 203 -3.19 -0.99 12.88
CA LEU A 203 -2.82 0.38 12.50
C LEU A 203 -2.49 0.46 11.01
N VAL A 204 -2.91 1.52 10.36
CA VAL A 204 -2.31 2.01 9.12
C VAL A 204 -1.28 3.06 9.48
N VAL A 205 -0.08 2.91 8.93
CA VAL A 205 1.04 3.84 9.10
C VAL A 205 1.28 4.55 7.78
N VAL A 206 1.37 5.86 7.83
CA VAL A 206 1.61 6.73 6.68
C VAL A 206 2.90 7.52 6.93
N GLU A 207 3.87 7.31 6.07
CA GLU A 207 5.11 8.08 6.00
C GLU A 207 5.00 9.05 4.82
N THR A 208 5.35 10.31 5.02
CA THR A 208 5.20 11.34 3.97
C THR A 208 6.46 12.21 3.90
N ILE A 209 6.91 12.56 2.70
CA ILE A 209 8.03 13.49 2.49
C ILE A 209 7.65 14.90 2.95
N ALA A 210 8.64 15.74 3.27
CA ALA A 210 8.42 17.17 3.49
C ALA A 210 7.95 17.87 2.21
N ASP A 211 7.28 19.01 2.37
CA ASP A 211 6.88 19.88 1.25
C ASP A 211 8.07 20.59 0.61
#